data_6bf5b49048931df86481e5c430292d93
#
_entry.id   6bf5b49048931df86481e5c430292d93
#
_cell.length_a   1.000
_cell.length_b   1.000
_cell.length_c   1.000
_cell.angle_alpha   90.00
_cell.angle_beta   90.00
_cell.angle_gamma   90.00
#
_symmetry.space_group_name_H-M   'P 1'
#
loop_
_entity.id
_entity.type
_entity.pdbx_description
1 polymer ?
#
loop_
_entity_poly.entity_id
_entity_poly.type
_entity_poly.pdbx_seq_one_letter_code
_entity_poly.pdbx_strand_id
1 'polypeptide(L)'
;MTKDLTRGTPWKLIVQFALPIMAGNLLQQLYNTADTIIVGNFNGQQALSAVGACASLTVLFTALAIGFSIGAGVLISQYFGASREQELRQYAATAIVLMLAMGLLMSLIGVCSARFLLARALGTPEALLPLTLLYFRIYAAGLVFQFGYNIAAALLRALGDSKATLYFLLVSSVLNVVLDLVFVAGFGMGVAGAAIATVLSQIASCVIGFAYMHRRYALLRFSLRELQMDLKTAGRILQVGAPMAIQQSIVSCGFLFLQRLVNYYGESMIASYTVASRMENILMIPIIGIQNTMATFAGQNMGAQRPDRVSKGLGQGVLVSLGMTLILCLAQIAGIPLIIRAFQLDAGAAAICRLHLFSSAVAIPIFAVYFPANGMCQGVGEGFHATFYALLALGLRVVFAYVLHKTSLFGYTAIWWSQAMSWTITLVVCYVHFFRGKWKDKSLIS
;
A
#
# COMPACT_ATOMS: atom_id res chain seq x y z
N MET A 1 20.61 10.66 8.71
CA MET A 1 20.60 12.10 8.37
C MET A 1 19.22 12.40 7.79
N THR A 2 18.50 13.34 8.41
CA THR A 2 17.24 13.86 7.84
C THR A 2 17.54 14.43 6.47
N LYS A 3 16.79 14.04 5.45
CA LYS A 3 16.86 14.71 4.14
C LYS A 3 15.79 15.78 4.08
N ASP A 4 16.22 17.01 4.11
CA ASP A 4 15.38 18.16 3.81
C ASP A 4 15.06 18.15 2.31
N LEU A 5 13.82 17.80 1.97
CA LEU A 5 13.35 17.75 0.59
C LEU A 5 13.01 19.15 0.03
N THR A 6 13.12 20.19 0.87
CA THR A 6 12.89 21.58 0.45
C THR A 6 14.11 22.20 -0.24
N ARG A 7 15.30 21.56 -0.17
CA ARG A 7 16.57 22.07 -0.72
C ARG A 7 17.17 21.08 -1.72
N GLY A 8 17.85 21.57 -2.74
CA GLY A 8 18.50 20.75 -3.78
C GLY A 8 17.63 20.48 -5.01
N THR A 9 18.10 19.65 -5.94
CA THR A 9 17.43 19.36 -7.22
C THR A 9 16.30 18.34 -7.00
N PRO A 10 15.02 18.66 -7.35
CA PRO A 10 13.88 17.81 -6.97
C PRO A 10 13.99 16.37 -7.46
N TRP A 11 14.31 16.12 -8.75
CA TRP A 11 14.37 14.77 -9.29
C TRP A 11 15.40 13.87 -8.57
N LYS A 12 16.58 14.43 -8.21
CA LYS A 12 17.61 13.69 -7.45
C LYS A 12 17.10 13.29 -6.07
N LEU A 13 16.41 14.21 -5.39
CA LEU A 13 15.80 13.95 -4.09
C LEU A 13 14.71 12.90 -4.18
N ILE A 14 13.83 13.04 -5.18
CA ILE A 14 12.73 12.10 -5.43
C ILE A 14 13.28 10.68 -5.66
N VAL A 15 14.26 10.50 -6.56
CA VAL A 15 14.87 9.20 -6.83
C VAL A 15 15.53 8.62 -5.57
N GLN A 16 16.36 9.42 -4.89
CA GLN A 16 17.08 8.97 -3.70
C GLN A 16 16.16 8.59 -2.53
N PHE A 17 14.98 9.22 -2.45
CA PHE A 17 13.99 8.95 -1.43
C PHE A 17 13.09 7.77 -1.82
N ALA A 18 12.73 7.64 -3.10
CA ALA A 18 11.88 6.58 -3.62
C ALA A 18 12.58 5.21 -3.64
N LEU A 19 13.88 5.14 -3.98
CA LEU A 19 14.59 3.87 -4.09
C LEU A 19 14.51 2.99 -2.84
N PRO A 20 14.72 3.49 -1.61
CA PRO A 20 14.52 2.67 -0.41
C PRO A 20 13.08 2.20 -0.22
N ILE A 21 12.08 3.04 -0.57
CA ILE A 21 10.66 2.67 -0.48
C ILE A 21 10.34 1.56 -1.49
N MET A 22 10.83 1.68 -2.71
CA MET A 22 10.66 0.67 -3.76
C MET A 22 11.32 -0.67 -3.37
N ALA A 23 12.55 -0.62 -2.84
CA ALA A 23 13.24 -1.81 -2.34
C ALA A 23 12.45 -2.45 -1.18
N GLY A 24 11.86 -1.65 -0.29
CA GLY A 24 10.99 -2.14 0.78
C GLY A 24 9.74 -2.83 0.24
N ASN A 25 9.06 -2.23 -0.73
CA ASN A 25 7.88 -2.83 -1.36
C ASN A 25 8.22 -4.17 -2.07
N LEU A 26 9.38 -4.23 -2.73
CA LEU A 26 9.85 -5.47 -3.35
C LEU A 26 10.13 -6.56 -2.31
N LEU A 27 10.84 -6.22 -1.22
CA LEU A 27 11.09 -7.13 -0.12
C LEU A 27 9.79 -7.65 0.49
N GLN A 28 8.78 -6.78 0.63
CA GLN A 28 7.47 -7.16 1.12
C GLN A 28 6.78 -8.20 0.22
N GLN A 29 6.87 -8.04 -1.09
CA GLN A 29 6.33 -9.03 -2.03
C GLN A 29 7.10 -10.36 -1.97
N LEU A 30 8.42 -10.32 -1.80
CA LEU A 30 9.24 -11.51 -1.70
C LEU A 30 8.91 -12.30 -0.42
N TYR A 31 8.81 -11.63 0.75
CA TYR A 31 8.48 -12.35 1.97
C TYR A 31 7.05 -12.89 1.98
N ASN A 32 6.05 -12.17 1.46
CA ASN A 32 4.68 -12.69 1.31
C ASN A 32 4.63 -13.95 0.45
N THR A 33 5.47 -13.99 -0.59
CA THR A 33 5.60 -15.18 -1.45
C THR A 33 6.27 -16.32 -0.69
N ALA A 34 7.34 -16.06 0.06
CA ALA A 34 8.04 -17.05 0.86
C ALA A 34 7.13 -17.66 1.92
N ASP A 35 6.38 -16.83 2.68
CA ASP A 35 5.40 -17.28 3.67
C ASP A 35 4.36 -18.22 3.03
N THR A 36 3.80 -17.83 1.89
CA THR A 36 2.83 -18.66 1.15
C THR A 36 3.42 -20.01 0.75
N ILE A 37 4.68 -20.04 0.29
CA ILE A 37 5.39 -21.25 -0.11
C ILE A 37 5.65 -22.15 1.11
N ILE A 38 6.10 -21.58 2.23
CA ILE A 38 6.39 -22.33 3.45
C ILE A 38 5.09 -22.96 3.98
N VAL A 39 4.02 -22.18 4.13
CA VAL A 39 2.72 -22.68 4.59
C VAL A 39 2.21 -23.78 3.67
N GLY A 40 2.27 -23.59 2.36
CA GLY A 40 1.79 -24.56 1.37
C GLY A 40 2.56 -25.88 1.39
N ASN A 41 3.89 -25.83 1.47
CA ASN A 41 4.73 -27.02 1.40
C ASN A 41 4.70 -27.86 2.70
N PHE A 42 4.66 -27.22 3.86
CA PHE A 42 4.76 -27.92 5.14
C PHE A 42 3.42 -28.24 5.78
N ASN A 43 2.36 -27.46 5.51
CA ASN A 43 1.04 -27.63 6.14
C ASN A 43 -0.05 -28.10 5.17
N GLY A 44 0.28 -28.23 3.89
CA GLY A 44 -0.64 -28.72 2.87
C GLY A 44 -1.71 -27.72 2.41
N GLN A 45 -2.59 -28.20 1.53
CA GLN A 45 -3.55 -27.37 0.83
C GLN A 45 -4.63 -26.75 1.75
N GLN A 46 -5.04 -27.44 2.83
CA GLN A 46 -6.03 -26.93 3.77
C GLN A 46 -5.52 -25.70 4.52
N ALA A 47 -4.27 -25.73 4.99
CA ALA A 47 -3.65 -24.60 5.67
C ALA A 47 -3.50 -23.39 4.74
N LEU A 48 -3.04 -23.62 3.51
CA LEU A 48 -2.94 -22.58 2.48
C LEU A 48 -4.33 -21.96 2.18
N SER A 49 -5.36 -22.78 2.07
CA SER A 49 -6.74 -22.31 1.86
C SER A 49 -7.26 -21.50 3.05
N ALA A 50 -6.92 -21.90 4.29
CA ALA A 50 -7.34 -21.18 5.50
C ALA A 50 -6.69 -19.80 5.59
N VAL A 51 -5.38 -19.67 5.28
CA VAL A 51 -4.68 -18.40 5.21
C VAL A 51 -5.24 -17.53 4.08
N GLY A 52 -5.49 -18.12 2.90
CA GLY A 52 -6.10 -17.43 1.76
C GLY A 52 -7.50 -16.87 2.06
N ALA A 53 -8.32 -17.59 2.83
CA ALA A 53 -9.65 -17.14 3.25
C ALA A 53 -9.60 -15.90 4.16
N CYS A 54 -8.51 -15.69 4.91
CA CYS A 54 -8.29 -14.49 5.72
C CYS A 54 -7.76 -13.29 4.93
N ALA A 55 -7.23 -13.51 3.72
CA ALA A 55 -6.45 -12.50 2.99
C ALA A 55 -7.20 -11.16 2.80
N SER A 56 -8.50 -11.20 2.47
CA SER A 56 -9.29 -9.98 2.29
C SER A 56 -9.44 -9.16 3.57
N LEU A 57 -9.60 -9.82 4.73
CA LEU A 57 -9.68 -9.12 6.02
C LEU A 57 -8.32 -8.57 6.45
N THR A 58 -7.25 -9.34 6.30
CA THR A 58 -5.90 -8.88 6.63
C THR A 58 -5.49 -7.67 5.78
N VAL A 59 -5.81 -7.69 4.48
CA VAL A 59 -5.59 -6.55 3.57
C VAL A 59 -6.42 -5.34 3.99
N LEU A 60 -7.69 -5.51 4.40
CA LEU A 60 -8.54 -4.41 4.85
C LEU A 60 -7.98 -3.73 6.10
N PHE A 61 -7.59 -4.50 7.14
CA PHE A 61 -6.99 -3.94 8.36
C PHE A 61 -5.65 -3.26 8.10
N THR A 62 -4.84 -3.83 7.21
CA THR A 62 -3.57 -3.23 6.76
C THR A 62 -3.82 -1.92 6.02
N ALA A 63 -4.82 -1.86 5.14
CA ALA A 63 -5.20 -0.66 4.40
C ALA A 63 -5.61 0.49 5.32
N LEU A 64 -6.36 0.20 6.40
CA LEU A 64 -6.70 1.17 7.44
C LEU A 64 -5.45 1.72 8.14
N ALA A 65 -4.53 0.82 8.57
CA ALA A 65 -3.29 1.22 9.23
C ALA A 65 -2.43 2.12 8.32
N ILE A 66 -2.27 1.75 7.06
CA ILE A 66 -1.52 2.53 6.06
C ILE A 66 -2.18 3.89 5.83
N GLY A 67 -3.48 3.93 5.59
CA GLY A 67 -4.20 5.15 5.23
C GLY A 67 -4.16 6.20 6.34
N PHE A 68 -4.44 5.83 7.59
CA PHE A 68 -4.34 6.74 8.73
C PHE A 68 -2.90 7.21 8.97
N SER A 69 -1.91 6.32 8.79
CA SER A 69 -0.49 6.68 8.91
C SER A 69 -0.04 7.65 7.83
N ILE A 70 -0.55 7.55 6.58
CA ILE A 70 -0.29 8.52 5.52
C ILE A 70 -0.82 9.90 5.94
N GLY A 71 -2.06 9.97 6.45
CA GLY A 71 -2.66 11.23 6.91
C GLY A 71 -1.85 11.93 8.01
N ALA A 72 -1.41 11.17 9.02
CA ALA A 72 -0.51 11.68 10.05
C ALA A 72 0.83 12.15 9.47
N GLY A 73 1.42 11.34 8.57
CA GLY A 73 2.68 11.66 7.89
C GLY A 73 2.63 12.94 7.08
N VAL A 74 1.49 13.22 6.42
CA VAL A 74 1.30 14.47 5.65
C VAL A 74 1.34 15.69 6.58
N LEU A 75 0.58 15.69 7.68
CA LEU A 75 0.59 16.79 8.65
C LEU A 75 2.00 17.02 9.20
N ILE A 76 2.68 15.96 9.61
CA ILE A 76 4.02 16.04 10.18
C ILE A 76 5.04 16.52 9.15
N SER A 77 4.92 16.10 7.88
CA SER A 77 5.80 16.59 6.82
C SER A 77 5.62 18.09 6.56
N GLN A 78 4.39 18.62 6.68
CA GLN A 78 4.15 20.06 6.55
C GLN A 78 4.73 20.84 7.74
N TYR A 79 4.53 20.38 8.98
CA TYR A 79 5.15 21.00 10.16
C TYR A 79 6.68 20.95 10.10
N PHE A 80 7.25 19.84 9.61
CA PHE A 80 8.69 19.71 9.39
C PHE A 80 9.20 20.73 8.36
N GLY A 81 8.52 20.85 7.24
CA GLY A 81 8.83 21.83 6.20
C GLY A 81 8.72 23.29 6.67
N ALA A 82 7.78 23.57 7.57
CA ALA A 82 7.59 24.88 8.19
C ALA A 82 8.59 25.17 9.31
N SER A 83 9.43 24.21 9.70
CA SER A 83 10.34 24.31 10.86
C SER A 83 9.62 24.59 12.19
N ARG A 84 8.36 24.17 12.30
CA ARG A 84 7.53 24.30 13.53
C ARG A 84 7.72 23.06 14.42
N GLU A 85 8.82 23.04 15.17
CA GLU A 85 9.24 21.86 15.94
C GLU A 85 8.28 21.52 17.09
N GLN A 86 7.70 22.51 17.76
CA GLN A 86 6.82 22.29 18.89
C GLN A 86 5.52 21.63 18.46
N GLU A 87 4.89 22.13 17.41
CA GLU A 87 3.67 21.55 16.83
C GLU A 87 3.96 20.17 16.23
N LEU A 88 5.10 20.01 15.53
CA LEU A 88 5.54 18.73 15.03
C LEU A 88 5.59 17.68 16.15
N ARG A 89 6.21 18.01 17.30
CA ARG A 89 6.28 17.11 18.47
C ARG A 89 4.89 16.77 18.99
N GLN A 90 4.00 17.75 19.15
CA GLN A 90 2.64 17.55 19.62
C GLN A 90 1.86 16.62 18.69
N TYR A 91 1.90 16.88 17.36
CA TYR A 91 1.23 16.05 16.37
C TYR A 91 1.83 14.64 16.30
N ALA A 92 3.15 14.50 16.41
CA ALA A 92 3.80 13.20 16.39
C ALA A 92 3.45 12.37 17.63
N ALA A 93 3.47 12.96 18.84
CA ALA A 93 3.08 12.29 20.08
C ALA A 93 1.62 11.83 20.03
N THR A 94 0.71 12.75 19.66
CA THR A 94 -0.72 12.43 19.49
C THR A 94 -0.94 11.35 18.42
N ALA A 95 -0.23 11.39 17.28
CA ALA A 95 -0.34 10.39 16.22
C ALA A 95 0.09 8.99 16.70
N ILE A 96 1.17 8.90 17.47
CA ILE A 96 1.61 7.63 18.06
C ILE A 96 0.53 7.05 18.97
N VAL A 97 0.04 7.84 19.93
CA VAL A 97 -0.98 7.38 20.88
C VAL A 97 -2.27 7.00 20.18
N LEU A 98 -2.73 7.84 19.24
CA LEU A 98 -3.94 7.60 18.45
C LEU A 98 -3.82 6.29 17.64
N MET A 99 -2.71 6.08 16.94
CA MET A 99 -2.53 4.89 16.11
C MET A 99 -2.40 3.61 16.93
N LEU A 100 -1.75 3.66 18.09
CA LEU A 100 -1.71 2.51 19.01
C LEU A 100 -3.09 2.22 19.61
N ALA A 101 -3.85 3.26 20.00
CA ALA A 101 -5.22 3.10 20.48
C ALA A 101 -6.15 2.53 19.39
N MET A 102 -6.05 3.03 18.15
CA MET A 102 -6.79 2.48 17.00
C MET A 102 -6.37 1.03 16.71
N GLY A 103 -5.07 0.73 16.74
CA GLY A 103 -4.57 -0.62 16.56
C GLY A 103 -5.12 -1.58 17.63
N LEU A 104 -5.15 -1.16 18.90
CA LEU A 104 -5.75 -1.93 19.98
C LEU A 104 -7.26 -2.14 19.77
N LEU A 105 -7.98 -1.09 19.39
CA LEU A 105 -9.40 -1.17 19.06
C LEU A 105 -9.66 -2.15 17.91
N MET A 106 -8.86 -2.07 16.83
CA MET A 106 -8.97 -2.99 15.70
C MET A 106 -8.59 -4.42 16.09
N SER A 107 -7.61 -4.61 16.97
CA SER A 107 -7.27 -5.93 17.54
C SER A 107 -8.48 -6.52 18.30
N LEU A 108 -9.09 -5.74 19.17
CA LEU A 108 -10.27 -6.18 19.93
C LEU A 108 -11.44 -6.52 19.00
N ILE A 109 -11.75 -5.63 18.07
CA ILE A 109 -12.81 -5.86 17.07
C ILE A 109 -12.50 -7.13 16.26
N GLY A 110 -11.27 -7.25 15.74
CA GLY A 110 -10.87 -8.40 14.92
C GLY A 110 -10.98 -9.72 15.68
N VAL A 111 -10.49 -9.79 16.91
CA VAL A 111 -10.54 -11.02 17.74
C VAL A 111 -11.98 -11.38 18.12
N CYS A 112 -12.76 -10.41 18.61
CA CYS A 112 -14.13 -10.64 19.09
C CYS A 112 -15.09 -10.95 17.94
N SER A 113 -14.97 -10.26 16.80
CA SER A 113 -15.84 -10.45 15.65
C SER A 113 -15.34 -11.50 14.64
N ALA A 114 -14.21 -12.16 14.89
CA ALA A 114 -13.57 -13.10 13.96
C ALA A 114 -14.55 -14.13 13.38
N ARG A 115 -15.35 -14.78 14.24
CA ARG A 115 -16.31 -15.80 13.80
C ARG A 115 -17.40 -15.23 12.90
N PHE A 116 -17.93 -14.05 13.25
CA PHE A 116 -18.94 -13.36 12.44
C PHE A 116 -18.38 -12.97 11.08
N LEU A 117 -17.20 -12.34 11.05
CA LEU A 117 -16.55 -11.90 9.83
C LEU A 117 -16.23 -13.07 8.88
N LEU A 118 -15.65 -14.15 9.41
CA LEU A 118 -15.26 -15.30 8.59
C LEU A 118 -16.43 -16.16 8.17
N ALA A 119 -17.32 -16.54 9.10
CA ALA A 119 -18.40 -17.45 8.81
C ALA A 119 -19.55 -16.78 8.05
N ARG A 120 -20.00 -15.58 8.48
CA ARG A 120 -21.18 -14.93 7.90
C ARG A 120 -20.85 -13.93 6.81
N ALA A 121 -19.85 -13.07 7.02
CA ALA A 121 -19.54 -12.04 6.03
C ALA A 121 -18.76 -12.58 4.82
N LEU A 122 -17.79 -13.49 5.05
CA LEU A 122 -16.99 -14.11 3.99
C LEU A 122 -17.49 -15.46 3.51
N GLY A 123 -18.40 -16.13 4.25
CA GLY A 123 -18.93 -17.43 3.88
C GLY A 123 -17.87 -18.54 3.86
N THR A 124 -16.89 -18.48 4.78
CA THR A 124 -15.84 -19.50 4.87
C THR A 124 -16.45 -20.88 5.10
N PRO A 125 -16.07 -21.91 4.30
CA PRO A 125 -16.58 -23.28 4.48
C PRO A 125 -16.34 -23.80 5.91
N GLU A 126 -17.31 -24.54 6.47
CA GLU A 126 -17.23 -25.06 7.85
C GLU A 126 -15.97 -25.90 8.10
N ALA A 127 -15.54 -26.67 7.12
CA ALA A 127 -14.33 -27.49 7.20
C ALA A 127 -13.04 -26.67 7.40
N LEU A 128 -12.97 -25.44 6.88
CA LEU A 128 -11.81 -24.56 6.99
C LEU A 128 -11.93 -23.59 8.17
N LEU A 129 -13.14 -23.38 8.67
CA LEU A 129 -13.44 -22.34 9.66
C LEU A 129 -12.56 -22.42 10.93
N PRO A 130 -12.28 -23.60 11.53
CA PRO A 130 -11.44 -23.69 12.72
C PRO A 130 -10.02 -23.18 12.49
N LEU A 131 -9.38 -23.59 11.40
CA LEU A 131 -8.01 -23.17 11.04
C LEU A 131 -7.96 -21.67 10.68
N THR A 132 -8.96 -21.21 9.92
CA THR A 132 -9.09 -19.80 9.52
C THR A 132 -9.31 -18.90 10.75
N LEU A 133 -10.15 -19.32 11.70
CA LEU A 133 -10.37 -18.61 12.96
C LEU A 133 -9.10 -18.53 13.82
N LEU A 134 -8.38 -19.64 13.92
CA LEU A 134 -7.14 -19.68 14.69
C LEU A 134 -6.10 -18.70 14.11
N TYR A 135 -5.85 -18.79 12.80
CA TYR A 135 -4.94 -17.87 12.10
C TYR A 135 -5.35 -16.41 12.28
N PHE A 136 -6.62 -16.11 11.97
CA PHE A 136 -7.09 -14.73 11.97
C PHE A 136 -7.10 -14.10 13.37
N ARG A 137 -7.47 -14.85 14.42
CA ARG A 137 -7.43 -14.34 15.80
C ARG A 137 -6.02 -13.98 16.25
N ILE A 138 -5.04 -14.84 15.95
CA ILE A 138 -3.62 -14.56 16.27
C ILE A 138 -3.15 -13.32 15.51
N TYR A 139 -3.42 -13.26 14.20
CA TYR A 139 -3.08 -12.10 13.38
C TYR A 139 -3.75 -10.81 13.90
N ALA A 140 -5.05 -10.87 14.18
CA ALA A 140 -5.82 -9.72 14.66
C ALA A 140 -5.31 -9.21 16.02
N ALA A 141 -4.88 -10.09 16.92
CA ALA A 141 -4.26 -9.71 18.18
C ALA A 141 -2.96 -8.89 17.98
N GLY A 142 -2.26 -9.11 16.86
CA GLY A 142 -1.05 -8.39 16.48
C GLY A 142 -1.26 -7.04 15.81
N LEU A 143 -2.49 -6.64 15.47
CA LEU A 143 -2.76 -5.41 14.71
C LEU A 143 -2.23 -4.14 15.39
N VAL A 144 -2.21 -4.08 16.71
CA VAL A 144 -1.63 -2.95 17.45
C VAL A 144 -0.19 -2.68 17.06
N PHE A 145 0.62 -3.73 16.86
CA PHE A 145 2.03 -3.60 16.46
C PHE A 145 2.16 -3.21 14.99
N GLN A 146 1.25 -3.68 14.14
CA GLN A 146 1.18 -3.25 12.74
C GLN A 146 0.86 -1.76 12.62
N PHE A 147 -0.12 -1.25 13.38
CA PHE A 147 -0.42 0.19 13.46
C PHE A 147 0.78 0.97 14.01
N GLY A 148 1.44 0.46 15.07
CA GLY A 148 2.66 1.05 15.64
C GLY A 148 3.81 1.13 14.63
N TYR A 149 4.07 0.07 13.89
CA TYR A 149 5.07 0.07 12.81
C TYR A 149 4.74 1.09 11.71
N ASN A 150 3.49 1.11 11.24
CA ASN A 150 3.08 2.01 10.16
C ASN A 150 3.22 3.48 10.54
N ILE A 151 2.85 3.86 11.80
CA ILE A 151 3.05 5.23 12.25
C ILE A 151 4.53 5.57 12.41
N ALA A 152 5.35 4.70 12.99
CA ALA A 152 6.79 4.94 13.10
C ALA A 152 7.43 5.14 11.72
N ALA A 153 7.07 4.30 10.75
CA ALA A 153 7.52 4.42 9.37
C ALA A 153 7.05 5.72 8.70
N ALA A 154 5.80 6.16 8.95
CA ALA A 154 5.26 7.40 8.41
C ALA A 154 5.96 8.64 8.98
N LEU A 155 6.22 8.66 10.30
CA LEU A 155 6.96 9.73 10.97
C LEU A 155 8.38 9.87 10.42
N LEU A 156 9.10 8.76 10.26
CA LEU A 156 10.47 8.78 9.72
C LEU A 156 10.48 9.25 8.26
N ARG A 157 9.55 8.78 7.43
CA ARG A 157 9.41 9.29 6.06
C ARG A 157 9.08 10.78 6.05
N ALA A 158 8.20 11.27 6.92
CA ALA A 158 7.85 12.68 7.02
C ALA A 158 9.06 13.57 7.34
N LEU A 159 10.01 13.06 8.13
CA LEU A 159 11.31 13.70 8.41
C LEU A 159 12.38 13.46 7.35
N GLY A 160 12.04 12.79 6.24
CA GLY A 160 12.97 12.55 5.14
C GLY A 160 13.84 11.29 5.26
N ASP A 161 13.55 10.37 6.20
CA ASP A 161 14.29 9.11 6.37
C ASP A 161 13.54 7.91 5.80
N SER A 162 13.62 7.71 4.49
CA SER A 162 13.08 6.51 3.85
C SER A 162 13.95 5.26 4.02
N LYS A 163 15.26 5.42 4.33
CA LYS A 163 16.18 4.30 4.50
C LYS A 163 15.89 3.51 5.77
N ALA A 164 15.55 4.20 6.86
CA ALA A 164 15.22 3.54 8.11
C ALA A 164 14.04 2.57 7.94
N THR A 165 13.01 2.97 7.20
CA THR A 165 11.84 2.10 6.95
C THR A 165 12.20 0.85 6.15
N LEU A 166 13.15 0.95 5.21
CA LEU A 166 13.67 -0.21 4.49
C LEU A 166 14.40 -1.18 5.45
N TYR A 167 15.25 -0.67 6.35
CA TYR A 167 15.98 -1.53 7.29
C TYR A 167 15.05 -2.27 8.24
N PHE A 168 13.99 -1.61 8.74
CA PHE A 168 13.02 -2.27 9.63
C PHE A 168 12.28 -3.37 8.89
N LEU A 169 11.87 -3.10 7.65
CA LEU A 169 11.19 -4.09 6.82
C LEU A 169 12.10 -5.26 6.47
N LEU A 170 13.39 -5.01 6.19
CA LEU A 170 14.37 -6.07 5.93
C LEU A 170 14.52 -6.99 7.13
N VAL A 171 14.72 -6.42 8.33
CA VAL A 171 14.86 -7.20 9.57
C VAL A 171 13.57 -7.99 9.83
N SER A 172 12.41 -7.38 9.69
CA SER A 172 11.12 -8.03 9.87
C SER A 172 10.90 -9.18 8.87
N SER A 173 11.22 -8.95 7.59
CA SER A 173 11.03 -9.96 6.55
C SER A 173 11.93 -11.17 6.76
N VAL A 174 13.22 -10.94 7.10
CA VAL A 174 14.15 -12.04 7.41
C VAL A 174 13.69 -12.79 8.66
N LEU A 175 13.31 -12.06 9.71
CA LEU A 175 12.83 -12.66 10.96
C LEU A 175 11.55 -13.47 10.72
N ASN A 176 10.61 -12.97 9.90
CA ASN A 176 9.39 -13.68 9.57
C ASN A 176 9.70 -15.03 8.89
N VAL A 177 10.52 -15.03 7.83
CA VAL A 177 10.89 -16.27 7.12
C VAL A 177 11.58 -17.26 8.05
N VAL A 178 12.49 -16.80 8.91
CA VAL A 178 13.17 -17.66 9.89
C VAL A 178 12.18 -18.25 10.89
N LEU A 179 11.28 -17.44 11.44
CA LEU A 179 10.27 -17.89 12.39
C LEU A 179 9.25 -18.82 11.74
N ASP A 180 8.87 -18.59 10.47
CA ASP A 180 8.01 -19.52 9.72
C ASP A 180 8.68 -20.88 9.57
N LEU A 181 9.95 -20.92 9.20
CA LEU A 181 10.70 -22.19 9.13
C LEU A 181 10.80 -22.87 10.50
N VAL A 182 11.02 -22.14 11.58
CA VAL A 182 11.09 -22.70 12.94
C VAL A 182 9.73 -23.21 13.41
N PHE A 183 8.67 -22.40 13.31
CA PHE A 183 7.37 -22.76 13.88
C PHE A 183 6.57 -23.69 12.97
N VAL A 184 6.62 -23.47 11.65
CA VAL A 184 5.84 -24.25 10.69
C VAL A 184 6.56 -25.53 10.31
N ALA A 185 7.83 -25.45 9.90
CA ALA A 185 8.60 -26.61 9.45
C ALA A 185 9.24 -27.37 10.63
N GLY A 186 9.80 -26.66 11.62
CA GLY A 186 10.49 -27.27 12.77
C GLY A 186 9.55 -27.82 13.83
N PHE A 187 8.62 -26.99 14.32
CA PHE A 187 7.70 -27.38 15.40
C PHE A 187 6.35 -27.92 14.90
N GLY A 188 6.05 -27.89 13.61
CA GLY A 188 4.81 -28.41 13.07
C GLY A 188 3.54 -27.67 13.54
N MET A 189 3.67 -26.38 13.91
CA MET A 189 2.58 -25.59 14.50
C MET A 189 1.47 -25.20 13.48
N GLY A 190 1.62 -25.58 12.23
CA GLY A 190 0.61 -25.33 11.21
C GLY A 190 0.35 -23.85 10.96
N VAL A 191 -0.91 -23.49 10.72
CA VAL A 191 -1.34 -22.10 10.48
C VAL A 191 -1.11 -21.18 11.69
N ALA A 192 -1.11 -21.74 12.91
CA ALA A 192 -0.82 -20.97 14.12
C ALA A 192 0.63 -20.47 14.12
N GLY A 193 1.57 -21.35 13.68
CA GLY A 193 2.98 -21.01 13.56
C GLY A 193 3.21 -19.81 12.62
N ALA A 194 2.61 -19.85 11.44
CA ALA A 194 2.70 -18.76 10.48
C ALA A 194 2.10 -17.44 11.02
N ALA A 195 0.94 -17.50 11.68
CA ALA A 195 0.33 -16.32 12.29
C ALA A 195 1.21 -15.72 13.40
N ILE A 196 1.79 -16.57 14.26
CA ILE A 196 2.69 -16.16 15.36
C ILE A 196 3.98 -15.55 14.77
N ALA A 197 4.58 -16.17 13.77
CA ALA A 197 5.77 -15.66 13.08
C ALA A 197 5.52 -14.25 12.51
N THR A 198 4.38 -14.04 11.87
CA THR A 198 3.97 -12.73 11.35
C THR A 198 3.83 -11.70 12.47
N VAL A 199 3.13 -12.04 13.56
CA VAL A 199 2.93 -11.11 14.68
C VAL A 199 4.26 -10.78 15.37
N LEU A 200 5.13 -11.76 15.64
CA LEU A 200 6.43 -11.53 16.24
C LEU A 200 7.33 -10.64 15.37
N SER A 201 7.28 -10.81 14.07
CA SER A 201 8.01 -9.97 13.12
C SER A 201 7.47 -8.53 13.10
N GLN A 202 6.15 -8.34 13.24
CA GLN A 202 5.53 -7.02 13.39
C GLN A 202 5.91 -6.36 14.72
N ILE A 203 5.95 -7.12 15.81
CA ILE A 203 6.44 -6.65 17.12
C ILE A 203 7.88 -6.16 16.99
N ALA A 204 8.76 -6.98 16.40
CA ALA A 204 10.15 -6.60 16.18
C ALA A 204 10.30 -5.30 15.37
N SER A 205 9.57 -5.19 14.25
CA SER A 205 9.57 -3.96 13.44
C SER A 205 9.08 -2.74 14.21
N CYS A 206 8.01 -2.89 14.98
CA CYS A 206 7.45 -1.83 15.81
C CYS A 206 8.47 -1.36 16.86
N VAL A 207 9.04 -2.30 17.63
CA VAL A 207 10.02 -2.00 18.70
C VAL A 207 11.28 -1.37 18.11
N ILE A 208 11.85 -1.95 17.04
CA ILE A 208 13.05 -1.43 16.39
C ILE A 208 12.76 -0.04 15.82
N GLY A 209 11.59 0.17 15.20
CA GLY A 209 11.17 1.46 14.65
C GLY A 209 11.12 2.55 15.72
N PHE A 210 10.45 2.30 16.84
CA PHE A 210 10.39 3.26 17.96
C PHE A 210 11.74 3.46 18.63
N ALA A 211 12.53 2.40 18.85
CA ALA A 211 13.87 2.50 19.43
C ALA A 211 14.82 3.32 18.54
N TYR A 212 14.79 3.11 17.23
CA TYR A 212 15.56 3.90 16.27
C TYR A 212 15.14 5.36 16.29
N MET A 213 13.83 5.62 16.24
CA MET A 213 13.25 6.96 16.29
C MET A 213 13.69 7.71 17.55
N HIS A 214 13.58 7.08 18.72
CA HIS A 214 13.98 7.65 20.00
C HIS A 214 15.49 7.94 20.07
N ARG A 215 16.33 7.03 19.56
CA ARG A 215 17.80 7.20 19.61
C ARG A 215 18.31 8.23 18.58
N ARG A 216 17.72 8.26 17.39
CA ARG A 216 18.28 9.00 16.25
C ARG A 216 17.73 10.42 16.12
N TYR A 217 16.49 10.67 16.53
CA TYR A 217 15.79 11.93 16.31
C TYR A 217 15.37 12.58 17.62
N ALA A 218 16.06 13.67 18.01
CA ALA A 218 15.73 14.43 19.22
C ALA A 218 14.27 14.94 19.19
N LEU A 219 13.78 15.34 18.00
CA LEU A 219 12.40 15.79 17.77
C LEU A 219 11.35 14.70 18.06
N LEU A 220 11.70 13.42 17.92
CA LEU A 220 10.81 12.29 18.16
C LEU A 220 11.17 11.51 19.44
N ARG A 221 12.00 12.08 20.28
CA ARG A 221 12.31 11.53 21.60
C ARG A 221 11.24 12.00 22.59
N PHE A 222 10.35 11.10 22.94
CA PHE A 222 9.29 11.35 23.90
C PHE A 222 9.52 10.60 25.20
N SER A 223 9.25 11.25 26.32
CA SER A 223 9.02 10.59 27.61
C SER A 223 7.58 10.07 27.66
N LEU A 224 7.30 9.12 28.54
CA LEU A 224 5.93 8.60 28.72
C LEU A 224 4.91 9.71 29.11
N ARG A 225 5.37 10.77 29.77
CA ARG A 225 4.53 11.91 30.14
C ARG A 225 4.20 12.82 28.95
N GLU A 226 5.04 12.84 27.92
CA GLU A 226 4.82 13.64 26.71
C GLU A 226 3.94 12.90 25.68
N LEU A 227 3.78 11.58 25.81
CA LEU A 227 2.89 10.77 24.99
C LEU A 227 1.44 10.94 25.48
N GLN A 228 0.88 12.12 25.21
CA GLN A 228 -0.51 12.44 25.53
C GLN A 228 -1.32 12.62 24.27
N MET A 229 -2.59 12.23 24.33
CA MET A 229 -3.52 12.42 23.23
C MET A 229 -4.25 13.76 23.39
N ASP A 230 -3.87 14.72 22.56
CA ASP A 230 -4.68 15.93 22.39
C ASP A 230 -5.83 15.66 21.43
N LEU A 231 -7.07 15.75 21.94
CA LEU A 231 -8.28 15.42 21.18
C LEU A 231 -8.48 16.31 19.95
N LYS A 232 -8.06 17.58 20.02
CA LYS A 232 -8.16 18.52 18.88
C LYS A 232 -7.19 18.11 17.78
N THR A 233 -5.96 17.80 18.14
CA THR A 233 -4.93 17.30 17.22
C THR A 233 -5.32 15.93 16.65
N ALA A 234 -5.84 15.01 17.49
CA ALA A 234 -6.34 13.72 17.05
C ALA A 234 -7.48 13.86 16.05
N GLY A 235 -8.44 14.74 16.29
CA GLY A 235 -9.52 15.04 15.34
C GLY A 235 -8.99 15.51 13.98
N ARG A 236 -7.95 16.35 13.97
CA ARG A 236 -7.33 16.84 12.73
C ARG A 236 -6.57 15.73 11.98
N ILE A 237 -5.85 14.85 12.71
CA ILE A 237 -5.20 13.66 12.12
C ILE A 237 -6.24 12.74 11.50
N LEU A 238 -7.35 12.49 12.19
CA LEU A 238 -8.44 11.66 11.67
C LEU A 238 -9.11 12.30 10.44
N GLN A 239 -9.35 13.61 10.45
CA GLN A 239 -9.93 14.32 9.32
C GLN A 239 -9.08 14.21 8.05
N VAL A 240 -7.75 14.25 8.16
CA VAL A 240 -6.84 14.08 7.03
C VAL A 240 -6.64 12.60 6.69
N GLY A 241 -6.57 11.72 7.69
CA GLY A 241 -6.27 10.30 7.51
C GLY A 241 -7.47 9.47 7.08
N ALA A 242 -8.70 9.81 7.50
CA ALA A 242 -9.89 9.01 7.17
C ALA A 242 -10.15 8.90 5.65
N PRO A 243 -10.09 9.97 4.85
CA PRO A 243 -10.22 9.83 3.39
C PRO A 243 -9.17 8.89 2.81
N MET A 244 -7.93 8.95 3.28
CA MET A 244 -6.83 8.08 2.81
C MET A 244 -7.03 6.63 3.22
N ALA A 245 -7.52 6.37 4.43
CA ALA A 245 -7.86 5.04 4.91
C ALA A 245 -9.03 4.44 4.10
N ILE A 246 -10.05 5.22 3.81
CA ILE A 246 -11.17 4.84 2.93
C ILE A 246 -10.64 4.52 1.52
N GLN A 247 -9.78 5.38 0.96
CA GLN A 247 -9.15 5.17 -0.35
C GLN A 247 -8.44 3.82 -0.41
N GLN A 248 -7.56 3.54 0.55
CA GLN A 248 -6.80 2.28 0.59
C GLN A 248 -7.71 1.05 0.73
N SER A 249 -8.73 1.14 1.57
CA SER A 249 -9.70 0.07 1.78
C SER A 249 -10.52 -0.24 0.52
N ILE A 250 -11.00 0.80 -0.15
CA ILE A 250 -11.82 0.64 -1.37
C ILE A 250 -10.98 0.13 -2.54
N VAL A 251 -9.77 0.62 -2.72
CA VAL A 251 -8.86 0.09 -3.75
C VAL A 251 -8.61 -1.39 -3.51
N SER A 252 -8.40 -1.80 -2.27
CA SER A 252 -8.22 -3.22 -1.90
C SER A 252 -9.46 -4.08 -2.19
N CYS A 253 -10.66 -3.56 -1.94
CA CYS A 253 -11.91 -4.28 -2.23
C CYS A 253 -12.28 -4.30 -3.72
N GLY A 254 -11.79 -3.35 -4.49
CA GLY A 254 -12.15 -3.19 -5.90
C GLY A 254 -11.78 -4.37 -6.80
N PHE A 255 -10.75 -5.11 -6.42
CA PHE A 255 -10.34 -6.32 -7.14
C PHE A 255 -11.39 -7.43 -7.05
N LEU A 256 -12.20 -7.50 -6.00
CA LEU A 256 -13.22 -8.55 -5.82
C LEU A 256 -14.32 -8.47 -6.89
N PHE A 257 -14.70 -7.25 -7.30
CA PHE A 257 -15.74 -7.08 -8.33
C PHE A 257 -15.30 -7.61 -9.70
N LEU A 258 -14.04 -7.43 -10.03
CA LEU A 258 -13.48 -7.93 -11.29
C LEU A 258 -13.24 -9.45 -11.26
N GLN A 259 -12.94 -10.02 -10.11
CA GLN A 259 -12.74 -11.46 -9.96
C GLN A 259 -13.96 -12.26 -10.41
N ARG A 260 -15.18 -11.75 -10.14
CA ARG A 260 -16.41 -12.39 -10.62
C ARG A 260 -16.47 -12.46 -12.14
N LEU A 261 -16.04 -11.41 -12.83
CA LEU A 261 -16.02 -11.38 -14.29
C LEU A 261 -14.90 -12.27 -14.86
N VAL A 262 -13.74 -12.32 -14.20
CA VAL A 262 -12.65 -13.24 -14.55
C VAL A 262 -13.13 -14.69 -14.46
N ASN A 263 -13.81 -15.06 -13.38
CA ASN A 263 -14.33 -16.39 -13.16
C ASN A 263 -15.41 -16.79 -14.20
N TYR A 264 -16.18 -15.82 -14.69
CA TYR A 264 -17.18 -16.05 -15.74
C TYR A 264 -16.57 -16.58 -17.05
N TYR A 265 -15.33 -16.22 -17.37
CA TYR A 265 -14.64 -16.67 -18.59
C TYR A 265 -13.88 -18.00 -18.45
N GLY A 266 -13.94 -18.66 -17.28
CA GLY A 266 -13.44 -20.00 -17.05
C GLY A 266 -11.94 -20.10 -16.70
N GLU A 267 -11.45 -21.36 -16.67
CA GLU A 267 -10.16 -21.71 -16.07
C GLU A 267 -8.95 -21.05 -16.76
N SER A 268 -8.91 -21.05 -18.09
CA SER A 268 -7.82 -20.43 -18.86
C SER A 268 -7.70 -18.92 -18.59
N MET A 269 -8.85 -18.23 -18.40
CA MET A 269 -8.87 -16.83 -18.01
C MET A 269 -8.36 -16.62 -16.59
N ILE A 270 -8.77 -17.47 -15.63
CA ILE A 270 -8.33 -17.39 -14.23
C ILE A 270 -6.82 -17.60 -14.15
N ALA A 271 -6.29 -18.61 -14.84
CA ALA A 271 -4.85 -18.89 -14.90
C ALA A 271 -4.06 -17.70 -15.49
N SER A 272 -4.51 -17.20 -16.65
CA SER A 272 -3.92 -16.04 -17.32
C SER A 272 -3.95 -14.80 -16.45
N TYR A 273 -5.12 -14.45 -15.85
CA TYR A 273 -5.30 -13.28 -15.00
C TYR A 273 -4.42 -13.33 -13.75
N THR A 274 -4.27 -14.52 -13.15
CA THR A 274 -3.41 -14.72 -11.99
C THR A 274 -1.96 -14.39 -12.29
N VAL A 275 -1.43 -14.89 -13.42
CA VAL A 275 -0.04 -14.61 -13.84
C VAL A 275 0.13 -13.13 -14.18
N ALA A 276 -0.79 -12.57 -14.97
CA ALA A 276 -0.72 -11.17 -15.39
C ALA A 276 -0.78 -10.22 -14.19
N SER A 277 -1.67 -10.47 -13.22
CA SER A 277 -1.77 -9.65 -12.00
C SER A 277 -0.50 -9.67 -11.15
N ARG A 278 0.22 -10.81 -11.10
CA ARG A 278 1.52 -10.88 -10.42
C ARG A 278 2.56 -9.99 -11.10
N MET A 279 2.59 -9.98 -12.43
CA MET A 279 3.49 -9.12 -13.21
C MET A 279 3.11 -7.64 -13.06
N GLU A 280 1.82 -7.31 -13.10
CA GLU A 280 1.33 -5.95 -12.86
C GLU A 280 1.76 -5.42 -11.48
N ASN A 281 1.70 -6.23 -10.43
CA ASN A 281 2.16 -5.83 -9.09
C ASN A 281 3.65 -5.44 -9.09
N ILE A 282 4.49 -6.11 -9.88
CA ILE A 282 5.92 -5.75 -10.02
C ILE A 282 6.06 -4.41 -10.74
N LEU A 283 5.30 -4.19 -11.83
CA LEU A 283 5.31 -2.91 -12.56
C LEU A 283 4.81 -1.73 -11.70
N MET A 284 3.95 -2.00 -10.71
CA MET A 284 3.42 -0.97 -9.80
C MET A 284 4.42 -0.53 -8.71
N ILE A 285 5.49 -1.29 -8.45
CA ILE A 285 6.46 -0.97 -7.38
C ILE A 285 7.07 0.43 -7.53
N PRO A 286 7.66 0.82 -8.67
CA PRO A 286 8.21 2.17 -8.84
C PRO A 286 7.12 3.25 -8.77
N ILE A 287 5.95 3.00 -9.30
CA ILE A 287 4.82 3.93 -9.33
C ILE A 287 4.38 4.28 -7.91
N ILE A 288 4.15 3.27 -7.05
CA ILE A 288 3.77 3.45 -5.64
C ILE A 288 4.92 4.09 -4.85
N GLY A 289 6.16 3.72 -5.13
CA GLY A 289 7.33 4.33 -4.50
C GLY A 289 7.43 5.82 -4.76
N ILE A 290 7.19 6.25 -6.00
CA ILE A 290 7.18 7.67 -6.38
C ILE A 290 5.94 8.38 -5.79
N GLN A 291 4.76 7.77 -5.78
CA GLN A 291 3.57 8.31 -5.13
C GLN A 291 3.83 8.68 -3.66
N ASN A 292 4.36 7.73 -2.88
CA ASN A 292 4.67 7.94 -1.46
C ASN A 292 5.75 9.02 -1.28
N THR A 293 6.71 9.07 -2.18
CA THR A 293 7.75 10.10 -2.20
C THR A 293 7.14 11.48 -2.48
N MET A 294 6.23 11.57 -3.44
CA MET A 294 5.57 12.82 -3.81
C MET A 294 4.69 13.35 -2.68
N ALA A 295 4.04 12.47 -1.90
CA ALA A 295 3.28 12.88 -0.72
C ALA A 295 4.18 13.57 0.32
N THR A 296 5.34 13.01 0.64
CA THR A 296 6.29 13.61 1.58
C THR A 296 6.94 14.87 0.99
N PHE A 297 7.37 14.83 -0.28
CA PHE A 297 7.99 15.96 -0.96
C PHE A 297 7.04 17.15 -1.03
N ALA A 298 5.79 16.94 -1.43
CA ALA A 298 4.78 17.98 -1.49
C ALA A 298 4.47 18.52 -0.09
N GLY A 299 4.30 17.64 0.91
CA GLY A 299 4.05 18.06 2.29
C GLY A 299 5.14 18.99 2.84
N GLN A 300 6.41 18.59 2.74
CA GLN A 300 7.52 19.42 3.21
C GLN A 300 7.62 20.76 2.46
N ASN A 301 7.45 20.75 1.13
CA ASN A 301 7.53 21.98 0.34
C ASN A 301 6.33 22.91 0.54
N MET A 302 5.13 22.39 0.79
CA MET A 302 3.97 23.20 1.17
C MET A 302 4.17 23.82 2.56
N GLY A 303 4.66 23.05 3.53
CA GLY A 303 5.03 23.58 4.83
C GLY A 303 6.08 24.70 4.75
N ALA A 304 7.05 24.58 3.85
CA ALA A 304 8.06 25.60 3.57
C ALA A 304 7.56 26.77 2.70
N GLN A 305 6.26 26.84 2.39
CA GLN A 305 5.64 27.85 1.51
C GLN A 305 6.27 27.92 0.10
N ARG A 306 6.56 26.75 -0.48
CA ARG A 306 7.20 26.64 -1.82
C ARG A 306 6.31 25.86 -2.82
N PRO A 307 5.11 26.33 -3.16
CA PRO A 307 4.21 25.64 -4.09
C PRO A 307 4.81 25.49 -5.50
N ASP A 308 5.62 26.45 -5.94
CA ASP A 308 6.30 26.36 -7.25
C ASP A 308 7.26 25.18 -7.31
N ARG A 309 7.91 24.88 -6.18
CA ARG A 309 8.78 23.72 -6.08
C ARG A 309 8.01 22.41 -6.10
N VAL A 310 6.79 22.39 -5.55
CA VAL A 310 5.86 21.24 -5.65
C VAL A 310 5.50 20.99 -7.11
N SER A 311 5.14 22.04 -7.87
CA SER A 311 4.84 21.93 -9.31
C SER A 311 6.01 21.39 -10.12
N LYS A 312 7.23 21.92 -9.91
CA LYS A 312 8.46 21.42 -10.57
C LYS A 312 8.75 19.97 -10.17
N GLY A 313 8.59 19.64 -8.88
CA GLY A 313 8.80 18.30 -8.37
C GLY A 313 7.81 17.29 -8.96
N LEU A 314 6.55 17.67 -9.16
CA LEU A 314 5.56 16.81 -9.82
C LEU A 314 5.99 16.49 -11.25
N GLY A 315 6.33 17.48 -12.07
CA GLY A 315 6.78 17.24 -13.45
C GLY A 315 7.99 16.31 -13.52
N GLN A 316 8.98 16.54 -12.66
CA GLN A 316 10.17 15.69 -12.59
C GLN A 316 9.87 14.31 -12.02
N GLY A 317 9.01 14.21 -11.01
CA GLY A 317 8.56 12.94 -10.44
C GLY A 317 7.80 12.08 -11.45
N VAL A 318 6.95 12.69 -12.27
CA VAL A 318 6.26 12.02 -13.38
C VAL A 318 7.25 11.49 -14.41
N LEU A 319 8.26 12.30 -14.82
CA LEU A 319 9.27 11.85 -15.78
C LEU A 319 10.09 10.67 -15.24
N VAL A 320 10.47 10.71 -13.96
CA VAL A 320 11.19 9.60 -13.30
C VAL A 320 10.30 8.36 -13.22
N SER A 321 9.04 8.50 -12.78
CA SER A 321 8.08 7.42 -12.69
C SER A 321 7.84 6.76 -14.04
N LEU A 322 7.62 7.58 -15.06
CA LEU A 322 7.38 7.12 -16.43
C LEU A 322 8.60 6.41 -17.01
N GLY A 323 9.80 6.98 -16.83
CA GLY A 323 11.05 6.37 -17.33
C GLY A 323 11.31 4.99 -16.70
N MET A 324 11.17 4.87 -15.37
CA MET A 324 11.31 3.58 -14.68
C MET A 324 10.25 2.57 -15.12
N THR A 325 9.00 3.02 -15.24
CA THR A 325 7.88 2.16 -15.65
C THR A 325 8.04 1.69 -17.09
N LEU A 326 8.46 2.55 -18.02
CA LEU A 326 8.68 2.16 -19.42
C LEU A 326 9.79 1.11 -19.55
N ILE A 327 10.89 1.23 -18.78
CA ILE A 327 11.94 0.21 -18.78
C ILE A 327 11.37 -1.14 -18.35
N LEU A 328 10.57 -1.19 -17.29
CA LEU A 328 9.95 -2.42 -16.81
C LEU A 328 8.89 -2.95 -17.80
N CYS A 329 8.10 -2.09 -18.43
CA CYS A 329 7.14 -2.48 -19.45
C CYS A 329 7.84 -3.09 -20.67
N LEU A 330 8.93 -2.51 -21.13
CA LEU A 330 9.74 -3.08 -22.21
C LEU A 330 10.34 -4.43 -21.82
N ALA A 331 10.85 -4.54 -20.60
CA ALA A 331 11.36 -5.81 -20.07
C ALA A 331 10.24 -6.86 -19.98
N GLN A 332 9.02 -6.47 -19.56
CA GLN A 332 7.86 -7.36 -19.55
C GLN A 332 7.52 -7.85 -20.96
N ILE A 333 7.41 -6.94 -21.94
CA ILE A 333 7.09 -7.30 -23.33
C ILE A 333 8.13 -8.29 -23.89
N ALA A 334 9.42 -8.01 -23.69
CA ALA A 334 10.49 -8.91 -24.11
C ALA A 334 10.45 -10.25 -23.36
N GLY A 335 10.05 -10.25 -22.10
CA GLY A 335 9.96 -11.41 -21.23
C GLY A 335 8.70 -12.25 -21.34
N ILE A 336 7.68 -11.82 -22.12
CA ILE A 336 6.40 -12.55 -22.25
C ILE A 336 6.58 -14.06 -22.53
N PRO A 337 7.43 -14.49 -23.50
CA PRO A 337 7.61 -15.91 -23.76
C PRO A 337 8.20 -16.68 -22.57
N LEU A 338 9.13 -16.05 -21.85
CA LEU A 338 9.76 -16.62 -20.65
C LEU A 338 8.75 -16.75 -19.51
N ILE A 339 7.92 -15.72 -19.28
CA ILE A 339 6.87 -15.73 -18.26
C ILE A 339 5.88 -16.87 -18.53
N ILE A 340 5.37 -17.00 -19.76
CA ILE A 340 4.42 -18.05 -20.12
C ILE A 340 5.02 -19.45 -19.91
N ARG A 341 6.29 -19.66 -20.26
CA ARG A 341 7.00 -20.93 -20.03
C ARG A 341 7.22 -21.21 -18.55
N ALA A 342 7.62 -20.19 -17.79
CA ALA A 342 7.90 -20.35 -16.36
C ALA A 342 6.65 -20.75 -15.54
N PHE A 343 5.48 -20.26 -15.95
CA PHE A 343 4.20 -20.62 -15.33
C PHE A 343 3.51 -21.83 -15.95
N GLN A 344 4.12 -22.46 -16.96
CA GLN A 344 3.63 -23.68 -17.62
C GLN A 344 2.16 -23.57 -18.06
N LEU A 345 1.77 -22.41 -18.62
CA LEU A 345 0.41 -22.16 -19.07
C LEU A 345 0.08 -23.04 -20.30
N ASP A 346 -1.13 -23.60 -20.33
CA ASP A 346 -1.67 -24.25 -21.50
C ASP A 346 -1.84 -23.28 -22.70
N ALA A 347 -2.09 -23.81 -23.90
CA ALA A 347 -2.15 -22.98 -25.10
C ALA A 347 -3.24 -21.91 -25.04
N GLY A 348 -4.40 -22.21 -24.42
CA GLY A 348 -5.50 -21.26 -24.26
C GLY A 348 -5.17 -20.13 -23.28
N ALA A 349 -4.71 -20.48 -22.09
CA ALA A 349 -4.28 -19.51 -21.07
C ALA A 349 -3.06 -18.68 -21.54
N ALA A 350 -2.13 -19.31 -22.29
CA ALA A 350 -0.95 -18.63 -22.84
C ALA A 350 -1.31 -17.54 -23.85
N ALA A 351 -2.30 -17.80 -24.73
CA ALA A 351 -2.77 -16.82 -25.71
C ALA A 351 -3.41 -15.60 -25.00
N ILE A 352 -4.29 -15.86 -24.02
CA ILE A 352 -4.94 -14.81 -23.21
C ILE A 352 -3.89 -14.03 -22.40
N CYS A 353 -2.96 -14.73 -21.74
CA CYS A 353 -1.91 -14.13 -20.93
C CYS A 353 -0.98 -13.23 -21.75
N ARG A 354 -0.59 -13.65 -22.95
CA ARG A 354 0.21 -12.83 -23.87
C ARG A 354 -0.47 -11.51 -24.17
N LEU A 355 -1.76 -11.55 -24.54
CA LEU A 355 -2.54 -10.36 -24.84
C LEU A 355 -2.70 -9.46 -23.63
N HIS A 356 -2.97 -10.04 -22.45
CA HIS A 356 -3.11 -9.28 -21.20
C HIS A 356 -1.79 -8.59 -20.81
N LEU A 357 -0.67 -9.33 -20.78
CA LEU A 357 0.65 -8.77 -20.45
C LEU A 357 1.07 -7.66 -21.42
N PHE A 358 0.80 -7.81 -22.72
CA PHE A 358 1.07 -6.76 -23.69
C PHE A 358 0.19 -5.52 -23.45
N SER A 359 -1.12 -5.73 -23.28
CA SER A 359 -2.07 -4.64 -23.02
C SER A 359 -1.78 -3.91 -21.72
N SER A 360 -1.40 -4.62 -20.65
CA SER A 360 -1.03 -3.99 -19.37
C SER A 360 0.26 -3.17 -19.49
N ALA A 361 1.26 -3.64 -20.24
CA ALA A 361 2.48 -2.88 -20.50
C ALA A 361 2.22 -1.56 -21.24
N VAL A 362 1.19 -1.51 -22.10
CA VAL A 362 0.74 -0.29 -22.79
C VAL A 362 -0.07 0.62 -21.85
N ALA A 363 -0.88 0.06 -20.96
CA ALA A 363 -1.79 0.80 -20.10
C ALA A 363 -1.12 1.35 -18.82
N ILE A 364 -0.18 0.62 -18.21
CA ILE A 364 0.46 0.98 -16.94
C ILE A 364 1.22 2.33 -16.97
N PRO A 365 1.81 2.79 -18.07
CA PRO A 365 2.36 4.15 -18.15
C PRO A 365 1.37 5.27 -17.76
N ILE A 366 0.06 5.06 -17.94
CA ILE A 366 -0.99 5.99 -17.48
C ILE A 366 -0.91 6.16 -15.95
N PHE A 367 -0.66 5.07 -15.23
CA PHE A 367 -0.50 5.09 -13.77
C PHE A 367 0.76 5.82 -13.34
N ALA A 368 1.85 5.66 -14.10
CA ALA A 368 3.10 6.37 -13.84
C ALA A 368 2.97 7.88 -13.92
N VAL A 369 1.97 8.39 -14.63
CA VAL A 369 1.61 9.81 -14.68
C VAL A 369 0.62 10.20 -13.58
N TYR A 370 -0.39 9.36 -13.31
CA TYR A 370 -1.45 9.64 -12.34
C TYR A 370 -0.98 9.56 -10.88
N PHE A 371 -0.29 8.50 -10.49
CA PHE A 371 0.02 8.24 -9.08
C PHE A 371 0.93 9.30 -8.43
N PRO A 372 1.95 9.85 -9.11
CA PRO A 372 2.71 10.98 -8.57
C PRO A 372 1.81 12.21 -8.29
N ALA A 373 0.84 12.51 -9.15
CA ALA A 373 -0.11 13.59 -8.94
C ALA A 373 -1.07 13.30 -7.76
N ASN A 374 -1.53 12.06 -7.61
CA ASN A 374 -2.31 11.63 -6.46
C ASN A 374 -1.51 11.76 -5.15
N GLY A 375 -0.24 11.34 -5.13
CA GLY A 375 0.66 11.53 -3.99
C GLY A 375 0.87 13.01 -3.66
N MET A 376 1.02 13.87 -4.67
CA MET A 376 1.07 15.30 -4.47
C MET A 376 -0.22 15.83 -3.81
N CYS A 377 -1.41 15.44 -4.31
CA CYS A 377 -2.69 15.83 -3.71
C CYS A 377 -2.77 15.42 -2.23
N GLN A 378 -2.30 14.22 -1.88
CA GLN A 378 -2.20 13.79 -0.48
C GLN A 378 -1.29 14.75 0.31
N GLY A 379 -0.08 15.03 -0.20
CA GLY A 379 0.93 15.84 0.48
C GLY A 379 0.55 17.30 0.69
N VAL A 380 -0.20 17.90 -0.24
CA VAL A 380 -0.72 19.28 -0.10
C VAL A 380 -1.92 19.35 0.84
N GLY A 381 -2.47 18.21 1.28
CA GLY A 381 -3.62 18.16 2.18
C GLY A 381 -4.97 18.01 1.48
N GLU A 382 -4.98 17.71 0.19
CA GLU A 382 -6.20 17.45 -0.58
C GLU A 382 -6.59 15.96 -0.57
N GLY A 383 -6.53 15.32 0.60
CA GLY A 383 -6.84 13.89 0.76
C GLY A 383 -8.21 13.49 0.24
N PHE A 384 -9.22 14.37 0.38
CA PHE A 384 -10.56 14.14 -0.18
C PHE A 384 -10.54 14.02 -1.71
N HIS A 385 -9.82 14.91 -2.40
CA HIS A 385 -9.69 14.84 -3.87
C HIS A 385 -8.93 13.61 -4.31
N ALA A 386 -7.83 13.26 -3.59
CA ALA A 386 -7.08 12.05 -3.86
C ALA A 386 -7.96 10.78 -3.73
N THR A 387 -8.82 10.74 -2.71
CA THR A 387 -9.80 9.67 -2.49
C THR A 387 -10.87 9.65 -3.59
N PHE A 388 -11.42 10.82 -3.93
CA PHE A 388 -12.42 10.95 -4.99
C PHE A 388 -11.91 10.41 -6.33
N TYR A 389 -10.66 10.73 -6.71
CA TYR A 389 -10.07 10.21 -7.96
C TYR A 389 -9.93 8.68 -7.93
N ALA A 390 -9.50 8.12 -6.82
CA ALA A 390 -9.41 6.66 -6.70
C ALA A 390 -10.78 5.97 -6.80
N LEU A 391 -11.81 6.56 -6.17
CA LEU A 391 -13.20 6.09 -6.26
C LEU A 391 -13.74 6.20 -7.69
N LEU A 392 -13.48 7.31 -8.36
CA LEU A 392 -13.88 7.54 -9.75
C LEU A 392 -13.25 6.49 -10.66
N ALA A 393 -11.93 6.27 -10.53
CA ALA A 393 -11.22 5.28 -11.33
C ALA A 393 -11.81 3.87 -11.13
N LEU A 394 -12.03 3.48 -9.87
CA LEU A 394 -12.56 2.15 -9.55
C LEU A 394 -14.01 2.00 -10.02
N GLY A 395 -14.87 2.99 -9.77
CA GLY A 395 -16.27 2.98 -10.22
C GLY A 395 -16.38 2.86 -11.73
N LEU A 396 -15.64 3.70 -12.47
CA LEU A 396 -15.58 3.63 -13.93
C LEU A 396 -15.01 2.29 -14.43
N ARG A 397 -13.99 1.75 -13.76
CA ARG A 397 -13.41 0.45 -14.13
C ARG A 397 -14.44 -0.67 -14.06
N VAL A 398 -15.21 -0.73 -12.97
CA VAL A 398 -16.26 -1.75 -12.80
C VAL A 398 -17.34 -1.55 -13.86
N VAL A 399 -17.85 -0.33 -14.04
CA VAL A 399 -18.87 -0.03 -15.06
C VAL A 399 -18.39 -0.43 -16.45
N PHE A 400 -17.19 0.01 -16.86
CA PHE A 400 -16.65 -0.33 -18.18
C PHE A 400 -16.41 -1.83 -18.34
N ALA A 401 -15.90 -2.52 -17.33
CA ALA A 401 -15.72 -3.97 -17.40
C ALA A 401 -17.03 -4.69 -17.67
N TYR A 402 -18.11 -4.36 -16.93
CA TYR A 402 -19.41 -5.02 -17.06
C TYR A 402 -20.25 -4.58 -18.27
N VAL A 403 -19.99 -3.40 -18.82
CA VAL A 403 -20.65 -2.93 -20.05
C VAL A 403 -19.92 -3.45 -21.27
N LEU A 404 -18.61 -3.25 -21.33
CA LEU A 404 -17.81 -3.58 -22.51
C LEU A 404 -17.68 -5.09 -22.76
N HIS A 405 -17.68 -5.93 -21.71
CA HIS A 405 -17.59 -7.38 -21.90
C HIS A 405 -18.76 -7.97 -22.70
N LYS A 406 -19.90 -7.27 -22.74
CA LYS A 406 -21.08 -7.67 -23.52
C LYS A 406 -20.98 -7.30 -25.00
N THR A 407 -19.98 -6.49 -25.37
CA THR A 407 -19.79 -6.05 -26.76
C THR A 407 -18.89 -7.04 -27.52
N SER A 408 -19.16 -7.24 -28.80
CA SER A 408 -18.34 -8.08 -29.68
C SER A 408 -16.90 -7.53 -29.85
N LEU A 409 -16.71 -6.20 -29.65
CA LEU A 409 -15.42 -5.54 -29.82
C LEU A 409 -14.44 -5.88 -28.71
N PHE A 410 -14.89 -5.92 -27.44
CA PHE A 410 -14.03 -6.12 -26.30
C PHE A 410 -14.08 -7.55 -25.72
N GLY A 411 -15.29 -8.12 -25.58
CA GLY A 411 -15.44 -9.46 -24.99
C GLY A 411 -14.69 -9.57 -23.65
N TYR A 412 -13.88 -10.62 -23.49
CA TYR A 412 -13.06 -10.84 -22.28
C TYR A 412 -11.96 -9.78 -22.09
N THR A 413 -11.52 -9.09 -23.15
CA THR A 413 -10.47 -8.07 -23.05
C THR A 413 -10.96 -6.82 -22.31
N ALA A 414 -12.27 -6.66 -22.12
CA ALA A 414 -12.85 -5.60 -21.30
C ALA A 414 -12.30 -5.59 -19.85
N ILE A 415 -11.83 -6.73 -19.32
CA ILE A 415 -11.28 -6.85 -17.97
C ILE A 415 -10.08 -5.93 -17.78
N TRP A 416 -9.18 -5.84 -18.77
CA TRP A 416 -8.00 -4.96 -18.66
C TRP A 416 -8.15 -3.62 -19.38
N TRP A 417 -8.88 -3.55 -20.50
CA TRP A 417 -9.13 -2.26 -21.19
C TRP A 417 -9.99 -1.31 -20.36
N SER A 418 -10.94 -1.83 -19.54
CA SER A 418 -11.67 -1.02 -18.57
C SER A 418 -10.74 -0.27 -17.60
N GLN A 419 -9.62 -0.90 -17.23
CA GLN A 419 -8.59 -0.28 -16.41
C GLN A 419 -7.96 0.92 -17.13
N ALA A 420 -7.46 0.73 -18.36
CA ALA A 420 -6.86 1.81 -19.13
C ALA A 420 -7.79 3.00 -19.33
N MET A 421 -9.05 2.73 -19.71
CA MET A 421 -10.06 3.77 -19.95
C MET A 421 -10.40 4.55 -18.67
N SER A 422 -10.68 3.85 -17.57
CA SER A 422 -11.06 4.49 -16.30
C SER A 422 -9.93 5.36 -15.75
N TRP A 423 -8.70 4.89 -15.80
CA TRP A 423 -7.55 5.65 -15.31
C TRP A 423 -7.18 6.82 -16.23
N THR A 424 -7.40 6.71 -17.55
CA THR A 424 -7.23 7.85 -18.47
C THR A 424 -8.21 8.99 -18.15
N ILE A 425 -9.48 8.67 -17.93
CA ILE A 425 -10.48 9.67 -17.55
C ILE A 425 -10.10 10.30 -16.20
N THR A 426 -9.74 9.48 -15.24
CA THR A 426 -9.34 9.95 -13.90
C THR A 426 -8.09 10.82 -13.96
N LEU A 427 -7.12 10.46 -14.79
CA LEU A 427 -5.92 11.25 -15.05
C LEU A 427 -6.28 12.66 -15.56
N VAL A 428 -7.15 12.74 -16.56
CA VAL A 428 -7.61 14.02 -17.11
C VAL A 428 -8.26 14.88 -16.02
N VAL A 429 -9.18 14.30 -15.23
CA VAL A 429 -9.87 15.00 -14.13
C VAL A 429 -8.87 15.51 -13.09
N CYS A 430 -7.90 14.68 -12.70
CA CYS A 430 -6.85 15.05 -11.74
C CYS A 430 -6.00 16.21 -12.26
N TYR A 431 -5.56 16.17 -13.51
CA TYR A 431 -4.72 17.22 -14.07
C TYR A 431 -5.47 18.51 -14.38
N VAL A 432 -6.76 18.46 -14.75
CA VAL A 432 -7.61 19.65 -14.83
C VAL A 432 -7.68 20.34 -13.47
N HIS A 433 -7.85 19.57 -12.38
CA HIS A 433 -7.81 20.15 -11.04
C HIS A 433 -6.44 20.74 -10.70
N PHE A 434 -5.35 20.02 -11.00
CA PHE A 434 -3.99 20.50 -10.78
C PHE A 434 -3.72 21.85 -11.49
N PHE A 435 -4.08 21.97 -12.78
CA PHE A 435 -3.86 23.20 -13.58
C PHE A 435 -4.72 24.37 -13.13
N ARG A 436 -5.87 24.13 -12.48
CA ARG A 436 -6.67 25.21 -11.85
C ARG A 436 -5.93 25.91 -10.71
N GLY A 437 -4.89 25.29 -10.15
CA GLY A 437 -3.95 25.92 -9.22
C GLY A 437 -4.48 26.17 -7.80
N LYS A 438 -5.74 25.89 -7.49
CA LYS A 438 -6.36 26.16 -6.17
C LYS A 438 -5.69 25.44 -4.99
N TRP A 439 -4.95 24.36 -5.25
CA TRP A 439 -4.18 23.63 -4.24
C TRP A 439 -2.99 24.42 -3.71
N LYS A 440 -2.49 25.45 -4.45
CA LYS A 440 -1.32 26.26 -4.08
C LYS A 440 -1.56 27.09 -2.82
N ASP A 441 -2.82 27.49 -2.59
CA ASP A 441 -3.24 28.33 -1.48
C ASP A 441 -3.65 27.50 -0.26
N LYS A 442 -3.65 26.16 -0.38
CA LYS A 442 -4.03 25.26 0.72
C LYS A 442 -2.82 24.97 1.60
N SER A 443 -2.95 25.26 2.89
CA SER A 443 -2.03 24.83 3.94
C SER A 443 -2.82 24.17 5.06
N LEU A 444 -2.37 23.00 5.53
CA LEU A 444 -2.97 22.34 6.69
C LEU A 444 -2.49 22.95 8.02
N ILE A 445 -1.47 23.81 7.97
CA ILE A 445 -0.75 24.36 9.12
C ILE A 445 -0.90 25.87 9.26
N SER A 446 -1.91 26.45 8.63
CA SER A 446 -2.26 27.87 8.76
C SER A 446 -2.79 28.19 10.16
#